data_7ea89bb9f9d85c2f67675c059ba926e3
#
_entry.id   7ea89bb9f9d85c2f67675c059ba926e3
#
_cell.length_a   1.000
_cell.length_b   1.000
_cell.length_c   1.000
_cell.angle_alpha   90.00
_cell.angle_beta   90.00
_cell.angle_gamma   90.00
#
_symmetry.space_group_name_H-M   'P 1'
#
loop_
_entity.id
_entity.type
_entity.pdbx_description
1 polymer ?
#
loop_
_entity_poly.entity_id
_entity_poly.type
_entity_poly.pdbx_seq_one_letter_code
_entity_poly.pdbx_strand_id
1 'polypeptide(L)' 'LNYSQFMHGLGKAGIALDRKVLADLAAQEPEAFGSVVEQAKAALNNAG' A
#
# COMPACT_ATOMS: atom_id res chain seq x y z
N LEU A 1 -6.85 8.20 3.90
CA LEU A 1 -5.67 7.85 3.10
C LEU A 1 -6.03 7.92 1.62
N ASN A 2 -5.47 8.87 0.89
CA ASN A 2 -5.73 8.97 -0.53
C ASN A 2 -4.68 8.19 -1.33
N TYR A 3 -4.87 8.12 -2.65
CA TYR A 3 -3.99 7.33 -3.51
C TYR A 3 -2.54 7.78 -3.43
N SER A 4 -2.31 9.09 -3.45
CA SER A 4 -0.95 9.62 -3.38
C SER A 4 -0.26 9.25 -2.08
N GLN A 5 -0.97 9.36 -0.96
CA GLN A 5 -0.44 8.98 0.34
C GLN A 5 -0.16 7.48 0.41
N PHE A 6 -1.05 6.68 -0.14
CA PHE A 6 -0.90 5.24 -0.17
C PHE A 6 0.36 4.84 -0.94
N MET A 7 0.55 5.41 -2.12
CA MET A 7 1.72 5.11 -2.93
C MET A 7 3.00 5.57 -2.26
N HIS A 8 2.96 6.72 -1.59
CA HIS A 8 4.10 7.22 -0.83
C HIS A 8 4.46 6.27 0.32
N GLY A 9 3.44 5.79 1.02
CA GLY A 9 3.64 4.84 2.11
C GLY A 9 4.23 3.52 1.64
N LEU A 10 3.78 3.04 0.49
CA LEU A 10 4.35 1.82 -0.10
C LEU A 10 5.83 1.99 -0.41
N GLY A 11 6.20 3.14 -0.95
CA GLY A 11 7.60 3.43 -1.22
C GLY A 11 8.43 3.44 0.06
N LYS A 12 7.91 4.03 1.12
CA LYS A 12 8.60 4.07 2.41
C LYS A 12 8.72 2.69 3.05
N ALA A 13 7.72 1.85 2.86
CA ALA A 13 7.74 0.50 3.39
C ALA A 13 8.64 -0.43 2.59
N GLY A 14 9.15 0.02 1.46
CA GLY A 14 9.99 -0.80 0.59
C GLY A 14 9.21 -1.77 -0.28
N ILE A 15 7.93 -1.49 -0.48
CA ILE A 15 7.06 -2.35 -1.27
C ILE A 15 7.00 -1.80 -2.69
N ALA A 16 7.56 -2.54 -3.64
CA ALA A 16 7.59 -2.12 -5.04
C ALA A 16 6.38 -2.70 -5.78
N LEU A 17 5.27 -2.01 -5.71
CA LEU A 17 4.05 -2.41 -6.40
C LEU A 17 3.63 -1.30 -7.35
N ASP A 18 3.20 -1.68 -8.54
CA ASP A 18 2.65 -0.70 -9.45
C ASP A 18 1.11 -0.74 -9.40
N ARG A 19 0.50 0.19 -10.10
CA ARG A 19 -0.94 0.35 -10.13
C ARG A 19 -1.68 -0.91 -10.60
N LYS A 20 -1.14 -1.58 -11.59
CA LYS A 20 -1.74 -2.78 -12.15
C LYS A 20 -1.70 -3.93 -11.15
N VAL A 21 -0.56 -4.10 -10.49
CA VAL A 21 -0.41 -5.15 -9.48
C VAL A 21 -1.35 -4.89 -8.31
N LEU A 22 -1.49 -3.65 -7.90
CA LEU A 22 -2.42 -3.29 -6.82
C LEU A 22 -3.86 -3.63 -7.18
N ALA A 23 -4.25 -3.34 -8.43
CA ALA A 23 -5.60 -3.65 -8.89
C ALA A 23 -5.85 -5.15 -8.89
N ASP A 24 -4.89 -5.93 -9.37
CA ASP A 24 -5.00 -7.38 -9.37
C ASP A 24 -5.09 -7.92 -7.94
N LEU A 25 -4.26 -7.40 -7.06
CA LEU A 25 -4.24 -7.84 -5.67
C LEU A 25 -5.59 -7.56 -4.99
N ALA A 26 -6.13 -6.38 -5.20
CA ALA A 26 -7.41 -6.00 -4.62
C ALA A 26 -8.55 -6.88 -5.12
N ALA A 27 -8.49 -7.29 -6.38
CA ALA A 27 -9.53 -8.11 -6.99
C ALA A 27 -9.43 -9.57 -6.57
N GLN A 28 -8.20 -10.10 -6.48
CA GLN A 28 -8.00 -11.52 -6.26
C GLN A 28 -7.69 -11.88 -4.82
N GLU A 29 -7.03 -10.99 -4.10
CA GLU A 29 -6.66 -11.24 -2.70
C GLU A 29 -6.93 -9.99 -1.85
N PRO A 30 -8.22 -9.73 -1.57
CA PRO A 30 -8.59 -8.54 -0.79
C PRO A 30 -7.98 -8.52 0.61
N GLU A 31 -7.76 -9.68 1.22
CA GLU A 31 -7.14 -9.73 2.54
C GLU A 31 -5.68 -9.29 2.49
N ALA A 32 -4.97 -9.76 1.48
CA ALA A 32 -3.58 -9.35 1.28
C ALA A 32 -3.50 -7.86 0.97
N PHE A 33 -4.44 -7.35 0.19
CA PHE A 33 -4.50 -5.94 -0.12
C PHE A 33 -4.70 -5.11 1.16
N GLY A 34 -5.56 -5.57 2.06
CA GLY A 34 -5.77 -4.91 3.35
C GLY A 34 -4.48 -4.84 4.17
N SER A 35 -3.70 -5.92 4.18
CA SER A 35 -2.41 -5.93 4.86
C SER A 35 -1.45 -4.91 4.27
N VAL A 36 -1.43 -4.80 2.94
CA VAL A 36 -0.57 -3.84 2.26
C VAL A 36 -0.97 -2.41 2.64
N VAL A 37 -2.27 -2.14 2.70
CA VAL A 37 -2.77 -0.83 3.10
C VAL A 37 -2.32 -0.49 4.52
N GLU A 38 -2.40 -1.44 5.43
CA GLU A 38 -1.98 -1.23 6.80
C GLU A 38 -0.48 -0.96 6.90
N GLN A 39 0.32 -1.67 6.13
CA GLN A 39 1.76 -1.44 6.09
C GLN A 39 2.09 -0.05 5.57
N ALA A 40 1.38 0.39 4.55
CA ALA A 40 1.57 1.74 4.01
C ALA A 40 1.22 2.80 5.04
N LYS A 41 0.13 2.61 5.76
CA LYS A 41 -0.28 3.54 6.82
C LYS A 41 0.73 3.58 7.95
N ALA A 42 1.24 2.43 8.34
CA ALA A 42 2.24 2.35 9.41
C ALA A 42 3.53 3.07 8.98
N ALA A 43 3.94 2.90 7.73
CA ALA A 43 5.13 3.57 7.22
C ALA A 43 4.97 5.08 7.22
N LEU A 44 3.79 5.57 6.86
CA LEU A 44 3.52 7.01 6.89
C LEU A 44 3.52 7.55 8.32
N ASN A 45 2.96 6.80 9.26
CA ASN A 45 2.93 7.21 10.66
C ASN A 45 4.34 7.23 11.25
N ASN A 46 5.16 6.24 10.90
CA ASN A 46 6.51 6.14 11.43
C ASN A 46 7.45 7.18 10.82
N ALA A 47 7.11 7.69 9.66
CA ALA A 47 7.92 8.68 8.98
C ALA A 47 7.78 10.07 9.62
N GLY A 48 6.77 10.26 10.42
CA GLY A 48 6.55 11.52 11.13
C GLY A 48 7.52 11.71 12.23
#